data_54356a6bd048eb41220bdf9cc6cbe382
#
_entry.id   54356a6bd048eb41220bdf9cc6cbe382
#
_cell.length_a   1.000
_cell.length_b   1.000
_cell.length_c   1.000
_cell.angle_alpha   90.00
_cell.angle_beta   90.00
_cell.angle_gamma   90.00
#
_symmetry.space_group_name_H-M   'P 1'
#
loop_
_entity.id
_entity.type
_entity.pdbx_description
1 polymer ?
#
loop_
_entity_poly.entity_id
_entity_poly.type
_entity_poly.pdbx_seq_one_letter_code
_entity_poly.pdbx_strand_id
1 'polypeptide(L)'
;MTRHLCVLAWAGALLAVLSSADASAQKSGGILKVYFFDSPASMSIHEEATIAGQGPMMGVFNNLVMYKQDVPQSGMSSIVPDLASDWSWDETKTELTFRLREGVKWHDGKPFTANDVKCTWDLVSGNAPEKLRINPRKAWYRNLDKITTNGDFEVTFHLKRPQPSMVALLASGFSPVYPCHVPPREMRGHPIGTGPFKFVEFKPNERIKVTRNPDYWKKDRPYLDGIEYTIIKNPSTGILAFVAGKVDITSPFFLQVPLIRDLQSQDMQAICALVPSNVNRNVMINRDAAPFGDPALRRAIALTIDRRAFLDTLTQGKGDIGGAMLPPPEGVWGMPPEMLKTLPSYDPDVTKNRTEARAIMSKLGYGPDKRLGTKVSTRNIPPYRDPAVILIDQLKEIYIDGELVPIDTPQWLPTVMRKDYTIGMNLTGNGLDDPDQTLYENFSCGGEGNYDGYCNPETDKLIDRQSIEFDAAKRKELVWAVERKLAEDAARPILWHNRSGTCWHPYVKGYTAMVNSIYNGNRFEDLWLDK
;
A
#
# COMPACT_ATOMS: atom_id res chain seq x y z
N MET A 1 -37.53 -13.68 82.81
CA MET A 1 -36.64 -12.59 82.40
C MET A 1 -36.17 -12.86 80.95
N THR A 2 -36.90 -12.35 80.02
CA THR A 2 -36.66 -12.62 78.58
C THR A 2 -36.83 -11.28 77.86
N ARG A 3 -35.77 -10.87 77.15
CA ARG A 3 -35.79 -9.71 76.28
C ARG A 3 -35.83 -10.17 74.85
N HIS A 4 -36.85 -9.80 74.10
CA HIS A 4 -37.00 -9.94 72.69
C HIS A 4 -36.17 -8.86 71.95
N LEU A 5 -35.33 -9.23 70.98
CA LEU A 5 -34.75 -8.31 70.02
C LEU A 5 -35.42 -8.56 68.67
N CYS A 6 -36.10 -7.55 68.17
CA CYS A 6 -36.59 -7.49 66.78
C CYS A 6 -35.44 -7.15 65.86
N VAL A 7 -35.21 -7.99 64.88
CA VAL A 7 -34.30 -7.69 63.75
C VAL A 7 -35.15 -7.25 62.54
N LEU A 8 -35.06 -5.94 62.20
CA LEU A 8 -35.62 -5.38 60.96
C LEU A 8 -34.72 -5.72 59.78
N ALA A 9 -35.24 -6.52 58.85
CA ALA A 9 -34.60 -6.78 57.56
C ALA A 9 -34.89 -5.63 56.58
N TRP A 10 -33.86 -4.90 56.19
CA TRP A 10 -33.92 -3.96 55.08
C TRP A 10 -33.66 -4.71 53.77
N ALA A 11 -34.67 -4.84 52.94
CA ALA A 11 -34.56 -5.32 51.56
C ALA A 11 -34.13 -4.14 50.67
N GLY A 12 -32.85 -4.05 50.37
CA GLY A 12 -32.32 -3.10 49.40
C GLY A 12 -32.57 -3.63 47.98
N ALA A 13 -33.52 -3.03 47.27
CA ALA A 13 -33.71 -3.28 45.84
C ALA A 13 -32.58 -2.61 45.06
N LEU A 14 -31.58 -3.35 44.61
CA LEU A 14 -30.63 -2.92 43.61
C LEU A 14 -31.35 -2.85 42.23
N LEU A 15 -31.72 -1.65 41.79
CA LEU A 15 -32.04 -1.38 40.40
C LEU A 15 -30.74 -1.46 39.61
N ALA A 16 -30.48 -2.60 38.96
CA ALA A 16 -29.50 -2.69 37.91
C ALA A 16 -30.04 -1.93 36.68
N VAL A 17 -29.58 -0.71 36.48
CA VAL A 17 -29.73 0.01 35.21
C VAL A 17 -28.87 -0.72 34.21
N LEU A 18 -29.44 -1.66 33.50
CA LEU A 18 -28.89 -2.20 32.25
C LEU A 18 -28.90 -1.06 31.23
N SER A 19 -27.80 -0.33 31.11
CA SER A 19 -27.53 0.47 29.91
C SER A 19 -27.49 -0.52 28.75
N SER A 20 -28.63 -0.72 28.11
CA SER A 20 -28.69 -1.28 26.77
C SER A 20 -27.95 -0.28 25.87
N ALA A 21 -26.65 -0.53 25.61
CA ALA A 21 -26.05 0.03 24.43
C ALA A 21 -26.94 -0.49 23.29
N ASP A 22 -27.65 0.40 22.63
CA ASP A 22 -28.37 0.08 21.39
C ASP A 22 -27.37 -0.54 20.42
N ALA A 23 -27.34 -1.86 20.37
CA ALA A 23 -26.70 -2.57 19.29
C ALA A 23 -27.55 -2.27 18.04
N SER A 24 -27.24 -1.18 17.38
CA SER A 24 -27.86 -0.79 16.12
C SER A 24 -27.71 -1.96 15.17
N ALA A 25 -28.83 -2.63 14.86
CA ALA A 25 -28.81 -3.76 13.94
C ALA A 25 -28.23 -3.29 12.61
N GLN A 26 -27.26 -4.05 12.08
CA GLN A 26 -26.63 -3.72 10.82
C GLN A 26 -27.67 -3.63 9.71
N LYS A 27 -27.74 -2.46 9.05
CA LYS A 27 -28.69 -2.20 7.97
C LYS A 27 -28.13 -2.71 6.64
N SER A 28 -28.98 -3.36 5.85
CA SER A 28 -28.66 -3.74 4.49
C SER A 28 -29.25 -2.72 3.52
N GLY A 29 -28.51 -2.40 2.45
CA GLY A 29 -28.94 -1.48 1.40
C GLY A 29 -28.10 -0.19 1.32
N GLY A 30 -28.40 0.62 0.33
CA GLY A 30 -27.76 1.88 0.05
C GLY A 30 -26.45 1.74 -0.76
N ILE A 31 -26.11 2.82 -1.46
CA ILE A 31 -24.88 2.94 -2.26
C ILE A 31 -23.89 3.82 -1.50
N LEU A 32 -22.71 3.28 -1.18
CA LEU A 32 -21.62 4.06 -0.60
C LEU A 32 -21.00 4.95 -1.69
N LYS A 33 -21.01 6.26 -1.46
CA LYS A 33 -20.38 7.22 -2.36
C LYS A 33 -19.01 7.63 -1.83
N VAL A 34 -17.97 7.34 -2.60
CA VAL A 34 -16.58 7.59 -2.25
C VAL A 34 -16.05 8.75 -3.08
N TYR A 35 -15.50 9.78 -2.45
CA TYR A 35 -14.59 10.68 -3.15
C TYR A 35 -13.32 9.91 -3.49
N PHE A 36 -12.97 9.79 -4.77
CA PHE A 36 -11.78 9.09 -5.22
C PHE A 36 -10.82 10.04 -5.93
N PHE A 37 -9.55 9.97 -5.58
CA PHE A 37 -8.58 11.03 -5.88
C PHE A 37 -7.98 10.97 -7.29
N ASP A 38 -8.06 9.82 -8.00
CA ASP A 38 -7.37 9.64 -9.28
C ASP A 38 -8.03 8.56 -10.14
N SER A 39 -7.65 8.53 -11.42
CA SER A 39 -8.14 7.59 -12.42
C SER A 39 -7.08 6.55 -12.77
N PRO A 40 -7.36 5.25 -12.61
CA PRO A 40 -6.43 4.20 -13.01
C PRO A 40 -6.30 4.07 -14.53
N ALA A 41 -5.27 3.34 -14.97
CA ALA A 41 -5.09 2.99 -16.38
C ALA A 41 -5.98 1.82 -16.82
N SER A 42 -6.32 0.92 -15.89
CA SER A 42 -7.19 -0.23 -16.11
C SER A 42 -7.75 -0.80 -14.81
N MET A 43 -8.67 -1.77 -14.91
CA MET A 43 -9.26 -2.47 -13.76
C MET A 43 -8.50 -3.74 -13.39
N SER A 44 -7.43 -4.10 -14.13
CA SER A 44 -6.64 -5.32 -13.87
C SER A 44 -5.67 -5.12 -12.72
N ILE A 45 -5.95 -5.66 -11.53
CA ILE A 45 -5.07 -5.53 -10.36
C ILE A 45 -3.66 -6.07 -10.64
N HIS A 46 -3.54 -7.19 -11.35
CA HIS A 46 -2.22 -7.78 -11.64
C HIS A 46 -1.37 -6.95 -12.61
N GLU A 47 -1.97 -6.02 -13.35
CA GLU A 47 -1.26 -5.10 -14.25
C GLU A 47 -1.13 -3.68 -13.68
N GLU A 48 -1.69 -3.40 -12.50
CA GLU A 48 -1.62 -2.10 -11.83
C GLU A 48 -0.64 -2.14 -10.64
N ALA A 49 0.04 -1.02 -10.39
CA ALA A 49 0.95 -0.85 -9.26
C ALA A 49 0.48 0.28 -8.31
N THR A 50 -0.73 0.80 -8.52
CA THR A 50 -1.24 1.96 -7.79
C THR A 50 -2.53 1.63 -7.05
N ILE A 51 -2.76 2.32 -5.94
CA ILE A 51 -4.03 2.26 -5.21
C ILE A 51 -5.21 2.72 -6.09
N ALA A 52 -4.95 3.53 -7.12
CA ALA A 52 -5.98 4.01 -8.02
C ALA A 52 -6.70 2.86 -8.76
N GLY A 53 -5.97 1.82 -9.16
CA GLY A 53 -6.57 0.60 -9.75
C GLY A 53 -6.97 -0.42 -8.69
N GLN A 54 -6.08 -0.69 -7.73
CA GLN A 54 -6.27 -1.75 -6.75
C GLN A 54 -7.43 -1.46 -5.77
N GLY A 55 -7.52 -0.22 -5.23
CA GLY A 55 -8.49 0.12 -4.19
C GLY A 55 -9.94 -0.15 -4.60
N PRO A 56 -10.46 0.40 -5.71
CA PRO A 56 -11.83 0.16 -6.14
C PRO A 56 -12.10 -1.29 -6.54
N MET A 57 -11.09 -2.02 -6.98
CA MET A 57 -11.23 -3.40 -7.44
C MET A 57 -11.05 -4.45 -6.34
N MET A 58 -10.51 -4.09 -5.16
CA MET A 58 -10.34 -5.06 -4.07
C MET A 58 -11.66 -5.74 -3.67
N GLY A 59 -12.79 -5.02 -3.70
CA GLY A 59 -14.11 -5.59 -3.43
C GLY A 59 -14.70 -6.44 -4.55
N VAL A 60 -14.10 -6.43 -5.76
CA VAL A 60 -14.51 -7.29 -6.88
C VAL A 60 -13.92 -8.69 -6.77
N PHE A 61 -12.79 -8.82 -6.10
CA PHE A 61 -12.03 -10.06 -6.01
C PHE A 61 -11.95 -10.62 -4.59
N ASN A 62 -11.54 -11.89 -4.51
CA ASN A 62 -11.04 -12.52 -3.30
C ASN A 62 -9.62 -13.05 -3.51
N ASN A 63 -8.92 -13.22 -2.39
CA ASN A 63 -7.59 -13.83 -2.31
C ASN A 63 -7.71 -15.25 -1.73
N LEU A 64 -6.63 -16.02 -1.64
CA LEU A 64 -6.61 -17.26 -0.86
C LEU A 64 -6.79 -17.00 0.64
N VAL A 65 -6.05 -16.03 1.14
CA VAL A 65 -6.09 -15.49 2.50
C VAL A 65 -6.10 -13.98 2.44
N MET A 66 -6.56 -13.30 3.47
CA MET A 66 -6.66 -11.84 3.48
C MET A 66 -6.30 -11.25 4.85
N TYR A 67 -5.92 -10.00 4.90
CA TYR A 67 -5.86 -9.29 6.17
C TYR A 67 -7.26 -8.96 6.66
N LYS A 68 -7.50 -9.20 7.96
CA LYS A 68 -8.76 -8.88 8.62
C LYS A 68 -9.09 -7.39 8.46
N GLN A 69 -10.35 -7.06 8.16
CA GLN A 69 -10.72 -5.70 7.75
C GLN A 69 -11.17 -4.79 8.92
N ASP A 70 -11.27 -5.33 10.11
CA ASP A 70 -11.81 -4.68 11.32
C ASP A 70 -10.78 -4.53 12.46
N VAL A 71 -9.47 -4.61 12.12
CA VAL A 71 -8.39 -4.47 13.10
C VAL A 71 -7.58 -3.20 12.87
N PRO A 72 -7.06 -2.55 13.93
CA PRO A 72 -6.33 -1.29 13.80
C PRO A 72 -4.97 -1.43 13.10
N GLN A 73 -4.42 -2.63 12.99
CA GLN A 73 -3.13 -2.87 12.34
C GLN A 73 -3.13 -4.16 11.52
N SER A 74 -2.75 -4.05 10.24
CA SER A 74 -2.48 -5.20 9.39
C SER A 74 -1.11 -5.80 9.72
N GLY A 75 -1.07 -7.08 10.02
CA GLY A 75 0.17 -7.82 10.30
C GLY A 75 -0.04 -9.31 10.12
N MET A 76 1.01 -10.12 10.24
CA MET A 76 0.94 -11.58 10.06
C MET A 76 -0.15 -12.23 10.93
N SER A 77 -0.35 -11.76 12.17
CA SER A 77 -1.36 -12.28 13.10
C SER A 77 -2.80 -11.91 12.72
N SER A 78 -3.00 -10.96 11.81
CA SER A 78 -4.33 -10.56 11.32
C SER A 78 -4.73 -11.23 10.00
N ILE A 79 -3.91 -12.15 9.48
CA ILE A 79 -4.24 -12.90 8.26
C ILE A 79 -5.29 -13.97 8.60
N VAL A 80 -6.35 -13.99 7.81
CA VAL A 80 -7.50 -14.89 7.96
C VAL A 80 -7.82 -15.61 6.66
N PRO A 81 -8.50 -16.78 6.70
CA PRO A 81 -9.01 -17.45 5.52
C PRO A 81 -9.91 -16.54 4.65
N ASP A 82 -9.77 -16.65 3.31
CA ASP A 82 -10.69 -16.05 2.34
C ASP A 82 -11.21 -17.15 1.38
N LEU A 83 -10.69 -17.32 0.16
CA LEU A 83 -11.06 -18.45 -0.71
C LEU A 83 -10.53 -19.79 -0.19
N ALA A 84 -9.42 -19.79 0.52
CA ALA A 84 -9.02 -20.96 1.29
C ALA A 84 -9.78 -21.03 2.62
N SER A 85 -10.11 -22.23 3.08
CA SER A 85 -10.67 -22.48 4.42
C SER A 85 -9.60 -22.61 5.48
N ASP A 86 -8.45 -23.17 5.10
CA ASP A 86 -7.25 -23.31 5.92
C ASP A 86 -5.99 -23.45 5.07
N TRP A 87 -4.82 -23.45 5.71
CA TRP A 87 -3.52 -23.72 5.08
C TRP A 87 -2.53 -24.34 6.05
N SER A 88 -1.56 -25.07 5.50
CA SER A 88 -0.50 -25.69 6.28
C SER A 88 0.84 -25.71 5.54
N TRP A 89 1.92 -25.67 6.30
CA TRP A 89 3.28 -25.89 5.81
C TRP A 89 3.72 -27.33 6.06
N ASP A 90 4.49 -27.88 5.12
CA ASP A 90 5.25 -29.11 5.37
C ASP A 90 6.37 -28.89 6.40
N GLU A 91 7.07 -29.95 6.79
CA GLU A 91 8.16 -29.88 7.78
C GLU A 91 9.35 -29.04 7.29
N THR A 92 9.64 -29.07 5.98
CA THR A 92 10.75 -28.34 5.36
C THR A 92 10.45 -26.86 5.15
N LYS A 93 9.19 -26.43 5.31
CA LYS A 93 8.71 -25.07 5.02
C LYS A 93 8.90 -24.64 3.55
N THR A 94 8.91 -25.62 2.65
CA THR A 94 9.00 -25.39 1.20
C THR A 94 7.72 -25.74 0.44
N GLU A 95 6.75 -26.39 1.10
CA GLU A 95 5.44 -26.65 0.54
C GLU A 95 4.36 -25.97 1.40
N LEU A 96 3.54 -25.13 0.76
CA LEU A 96 2.42 -24.45 1.38
C LEU A 96 1.13 -24.92 0.72
N THR A 97 0.34 -25.72 1.44
CA THR A 97 -0.90 -26.30 0.95
C THR A 97 -2.11 -25.55 1.47
N PHE A 98 -3.05 -25.24 0.59
CA PHE A 98 -4.33 -24.59 0.88
C PHE A 98 -5.48 -25.55 0.56
N ARG A 99 -6.45 -25.63 1.47
CA ARG A 99 -7.76 -26.20 1.21
C ARG A 99 -8.72 -25.09 0.79
N LEU A 100 -9.37 -25.26 -0.34
CA LEU A 100 -10.26 -24.26 -0.92
C LEU A 100 -11.70 -24.45 -0.48
N ARG A 101 -12.46 -23.36 -0.46
CA ARG A 101 -13.91 -23.41 -0.19
C ARG A 101 -14.65 -24.00 -1.37
N GLU A 102 -15.56 -24.91 -1.08
CA GLU A 102 -16.49 -25.46 -2.06
C GLU A 102 -17.66 -24.51 -2.33
N GLY A 103 -18.24 -24.59 -3.53
CA GLY A 103 -19.45 -23.85 -3.89
C GLY A 103 -19.27 -22.37 -4.20
N VAL A 104 -18.03 -21.85 -4.15
CA VAL A 104 -17.73 -20.47 -4.57
C VAL A 104 -17.92 -20.35 -6.09
N LYS A 105 -18.57 -19.26 -6.52
CA LYS A 105 -18.80 -18.96 -7.94
C LYS A 105 -18.16 -17.66 -8.35
N TRP A 106 -17.64 -17.63 -9.56
CA TRP A 106 -17.28 -16.41 -10.26
C TRP A 106 -18.53 -15.55 -10.54
N HIS A 107 -18.36 -14.26 -10.79
CA HIS A 107 -19.47 -13.34 -11.07
C HIS A 107 -20.30 -13.72 -12.30
N ASP A 108 -19.74 -14.52 -13.20
CA ASP A 108 -20.44 -15.10 -14.37
C ASP A 108 -21.12 -16.44 -14.08
N GLY A 109 -21.11 -16.91 -12.83
CA GLY A 109 -21.78 -18.12 -12.36
C GLY A 109 -20.96 -19.41 -12.46
N LYS A 110 -19.76 -19.38 -13.09
CA LYS A 110 -18.90 -20.57 -13.17
C LYS A 110 -18.28 -20.91 -11.81
N PRO A 111 -17.97 -22.19 -11.54
CA PRO A 111 -17.37 -22.61 -10.28
C PRO A 111 -15.91 -22.12 -10.18
N PHE A 112 -15.51 -21.73 -8.97
CA PHE A 112 -14.12 -21.51 -8.61
C PHE A 112 -13.48 -22.83 -8.20
N THR A 113 -12.24 -23.08 -8.68
CA THR A 113 -11.50 -24.31 -8.40
C THR A 113 -10.01 -24.06 -8.19
N ALA A 114 -9.27 -25.09 -7.75
CA ALA A 114 -7.81 -25.06 -7.60
C ALA A 114 -7.08 -24.73 -8.92
N ASN A 115 -7.70 -25.05 -10.07
CA ASN A 115 -7.13 -24.68 -11.36
C ASN A 115 -7.07 -23.17 -11.58
N ASP A 116 -8.02 -22.39 -11.06
CA ASP A 116 -7.98 -20.92 -11.14
C ASP A 116 -6.82 -20.36 -10.34
N VAL A 117 -6.52 -20.94 -9.17
CA VAL A 117 -5.35 -20.58 -8.37
C VAL A 117 -4.07 -20.86 -9.14
N LYS A 118 -3.94 -22.08 -9.68
CA LYS A 118 -2.76 -22.45 -10.50
C LYS A 118 -2.59 -21.52 -11.68
N CYS A 119 -3.64 -21.26 -12.46
CA CYS A 119 -3.62 -20.35 -13.61
C CYS A 119 -3.15 -18.93 -13.21
N THR A 120 -3.63 -18.42 -12.07
CA THR A 120 -3.28 -17.09 -11.59
C THR A 120 -1.79 -16.97 -11.34
N TRP A 121 -1.20 -17.89 -10.59
CA TRP A 121 0.22 -17.79 -10.26
C TRP A 121 1.14 -18.23 -11.39
N ASP A 122 0.70 -19.11 -12.29
CA ASP A 122 1.41 -19.37 -13.55
C ASP A 122 1.48 -18.08 -14.41
N LEU A 123 0.37 -17.30 -14.45
CA LEU A 123 0.33 -16.01 -15.14
C LEU A 123 1.26 -14.97 -14.46
N VAL A 124 1.18 -14.82 -13.15
CA VAL A 124 1.97 -13.84 -12.38
C VAL A 124 3.45 -14.20 -12.38
N SER A 125 3.81 -15.50 -12.29
CA SER A 125 5.19 -15.95 -12.41
C SER A 125 5.74 -15.87 -13.83
N GLY A 126 4.86 -15.65 -14.83
CA GLY A 126 5.23 -15.60 -16.24
C GLY A 126 5.39 -16.97 -16.90
N ASN A 127 4.86 -18.03 -16.29
CA ASN A 127 4.90 -19.42 -16.80
C ASN A 127 3.69 -19.74 -17.69
N ALA A 128 2.59 -18.97 -17.60
CA ALA A 128 1.43 -19.14 -18.46
C ALA A 128 1.74 -18.82 -19.94
N PRO A 129 1.01 -19.43 -20.91
CA PRO A 129 1.11 -19.06 -22.33
C PRO A 129 0.76 -17.59 -22.56
N GLU A 130 -0.32 -17.12 -21.97
CA GLU A 130 -0.70 -15.72 -21.98
C GLU A 130 0.17 -14.90 -21.03
N LYS A 131 0.37 -13.61 -21.35
CA LYS A 131 1.20 -12.72 -20.54
C LYS A 131 0.42 -11.50 -20.12
N LEU A 132 0.73 -11.01 -18.92
CA LEU A 132 0.34 -9.67 -18.50
C LEU A 132 1.05 -8.63 -19.36
N ARG A 133 0.37 -7.55 -19.73
CA ARG A 133 0.96 -6.42 -20.46
C ARG A 133 2.12 -5.80 -19.66
N ILE A 134 1.92 -5.67 -18.36
CA ILE A 134 2.89 -5.25 -17.35
C ILE A 134 2.74 -6.20 -16.17
N ASN A 135 3.83 -6.64 -15.56
CA ASN A 135 3.78 -7.55 -14.41
C ASN A 135 4.59 -7.01 -13.22
N PRO A 136 4.01 -6.11 -12.42
CA PRO A 136 4.71 -5.51 -11.29
C PRO A 136 4.95 -6.47 -10.10
N ARG A 137 4.35 -7.68 -10.12
CA ARG A 137 4.41 -8.63 -9.00
C ARG A 137 5.32 -9.83 -9.24
N LYS A 138 5.93 -9.94 -10.40
CA LYS A 138 6.77 -11.08 -10.75
C LYS A 138 7.88 -11.34 -9.71
N ALA A 139 8.51 -10.27 -9.21
CA ALA A 139 9.57 -10.39 -8.21
C ALA A 139 9.10 -11.00 -6.89
N TRP A 140 7.84 -10.80 -6.48
CA TRP A 140 7.29 -11.31 -5.24
C TRP A 140 7.30 -12.84 -5.17
N TYR A 141 7.11 -13.48 -6.33
CA TYR A 141 6.98 -14.93 -6.46
C TYR A 141 8.19 -15.58 -7.13
N ARG A 142 9.36 -14.92 -7.14
CA ARG A 142 10.60 -15.47 -7.72
C ARG A 142 11.06 -16.78 -7.06
N ASN A 143 10.68 -17.00 -5.79
CA ASN A 143 10.95 -18.20 -5.03
C ASN A 143 9.95 -19.33 -5.30
N LEU A 144 8.84 -19.03 -5.96
CA LEU A 144 7.88 -20.06 -6.39
C LEU A 144 8.50 -20.92 -7.49
N ASP A 145 8.50 -22.23 -7.29
CA ASP A 145 8.95 -23.21 -8.27
C ASP A 145 7.79 -23.64 -9.17
N LYS A 146 6.77 -24.20 -8.57
CA LYS A 146 5.56 -24.66 -9.26
C LYS A 146 4.35 -24.67 -8.35
N ILE A 147 3.18 -24.84 -8.95
CA ILE A 147 1.91 -25.08 -8.24
C ILE A 147 1.32 -26.39 -8.71
N THR A 148 0.91 -27.22 -7.77
CA THR A 148 0.19 -28.46 -8.04
C THR A 148 -1.21 -28.42 -7.42
N THR A 149 -2.14 -29.16 -8.01
CA THR A 149 -3.50 -29.30 -7.54
C THR A 149 -3.80 -30.76 -7.22
N ASN A 150 -4.60 -30.99 -6.19
CA ASN A 150 -5.14 -32.31 -5.86
C ASN A 150 -6.66 -32.21 -5.87
N GLY A 151 -7.28 -32.66 -6.99
CA GLY A 151 -8.69 -32.39 -7.28
C GLY A 151 -9.00 -30.90 -7.44
N ASP A 152 -10.26 -30.53 -7.19
CA ASP A 152 -10.77 -29.17 -7.42
C ASP A 152 -10.56 -28.23 -6.22
N PHE A 153 -10.24 -28.75 -5.02
CA PHE A 153 -10.29 -27.98 -3.78
C PHE A 153 -9.01 -28.05 -2.93
N GLU A 154 -7.90 -28.49 -3.52
CA GLU A 154 -6.61 -28.44 -2.84
C GLU A 154 -5.52 -27.97 -3.81
N VAL A 155 -4.68 -27.04 -3.33
CA VAL A 155 -3.56 -26.47 -4.11
C VAL A 155 -2.33 -26.34 -3.23
N THR A 156 -1.17 -26.76 -3.77
CA THR A 156 0.12 -26.66 -3.10
C THR A 156 1.08 -25.76 -3.87
N PHE A 157 1.62 -24.75 -3.17
CA PHE A 157 2.70 -23.89 -3.65
C PHE A 157 4.03 -24.54 -3.26
N HIS A 158 4.84 -24.91 -4.23
CA HIS A 158 6.19 -25.45 -4.02
C HIS A 158 7.20 -24.31 -4.14
N LEU A 159 8.00 -24.10 -3.11
CA LEU A 159 9.03 -23.05 -3.04
C LEU A 159 10.42 -23.66 -3.20
N LYS A 160 11.32 -22.93 -3.85
CA LYS A 160 12.72 -23.32 -4.02
C LYS A 160 13.50 -23.34 -2.69
N ARG A 161 13.05 -22.54 -1.73
CA ARG A 161 13.59 -22.42 -0.35
C ARG A 161 12.51 -21.92 0.60
N PRO A 162 12.65 -22.10 1.91
CA PRO A 162 11.70 -21.54 2.88
C PRO A 162 11.50 -20.04 2.70
N GLN A 163 10.26 -19.57 2.87
CA GLN A 163 9.90 -18.14 2.78
C GLN A 163 8.74 -17.83 3.73
N PRO A 164 9.01 -17.37 4.96
CA PRO A 164 7.98 -17.04 5.94
C PRO A 164 6.93 -16.04 5.45
N SER A 165 7.33 -15.09 4.61
CA SER A 165 6.48 -14.02 4.08
C SER A 165 5.46 -14.48 3.03
N MET A 166 5.52 -15.72 2.51
CA MET A 166 4.66 -16.17 1.40
C MET A 166 3.16 -15.98 1.71
N VAL A 167 2.72 -16.33 2.92
CA VAL A 167 1.32 -16.15 3.33
C VAL A 167 0.92 -14.68 3.35
N ALA A 168 1.81 -13.79 3.80
CA ALA A 168 1.59 -12.34 3.81
C ALA A 168 1.48 -11.77 2.38
N LEU A 169 2.32 -12.24 1.46
CA LEU A 169 2.26 -11.87 0.04
C LEU A 169 0.93 -12.30 -0.59
N LEU A 170 0.45 -13.51 -0.29
CA LEU A 170 -0.82 -14.03 -0.77
C LEU A 170 -2.04 -13.30 -0.16
N ALA A 171 -1.89 -12.74 1.04
CA ALA A 171 -2.93 -11.94 1.71
C ALA A 171 -3.03 -10.51 1.19
N SER A 172 -2.02 -10.01 0.49
CA SER A 172 -1.99 -8.64 -0.04
C SER A 172 -3.15 -8.40 -1.00
N GLY A 173 -3.76 -7.21 -0.94
CA GLY A 173 -4.79 -6.79 -1.89
C GLY A 173 -4.33 -6.76 -3.36
N PHE A 174 -3.04 -6.96 -3.61
CA PHE A 174 -2.47 -7.17 -4.94
C PHE A 174 -2.39 -8.64 -5.38
N SER A 175 -2.85 -9.58 -4.57
CA SER A 175 -2.77 -11.02 -4.85
C SER A 175 -4.14 -11.69 -5.01
N PRO A 176 -5.09 -11.08 -5.78
CA PRO A 176 -6.39 -11.72 -6.03
C PRO A 176 -6.23 -12.95 -6.92
N VAL A 177 -7.14 -13.90 -6.76
CA VAL A 177 -7.26 -15.01 -7.71
C VAL A 177 -8.05 -14.52 -8.93
N TYR A 178 -7.59 -14.89 -10.13
CA TYR A 178 -8.24 -14.60 -11.40
C TYR A 178 -8.88 -15.85 -11.98
N PRO A 179 -9.99 -15.72 -12.73
CA PRO A 179 -10.63 -16.84 -13.40
C PRO A 179 -9.78 -17.35 -14.58
N CYS A 180 -9.48 -18.64 -14.59
CA CYS A 180 -8.68 -19.28 -15.64
C CYS A 180 -9.32 -19.17 -17.03
N HIS A 181 -10.64 -19.10 -17.08
CA HIS A 181 -11.42 -19.05 -18.31
C HIS A 181 -11.58 -17.64 -18.92
N VAL A 182 -11.07 -16.61 -18.24
CA VAL A 182 -11.13 -15.21 -18.74
C VAL A 182 -9.73 -14.75 -19.12
N PRO A 183 -9.50 -14.35 -20.37
CA PRO A 183 -8.20 -13.85 -20.78
C PRO A 183 -7.77 -12.61 -19.98
N PRO A 184 -6.50 -12.47 -19.59
CA PRO A 184 -6.03 -11.32 -18.79
C PRO A 184 -6.36 -9.96 -19.38
N ARG A 185 -6.43 -9.84 -20.70
CA ARG A 185 -6.79 -8.60 -21.41
C ARG A 185 -8.21 -8.13 -21.10
N GLU A 186 -9.15 -9.06 -20.89
CA GLU A 186 -10.55 -8.73 -20.58
C GLU A 186 -10.68 -8.14 -19.17
N MET A 187 -9.81 -8.55 -18.25
CA MET A 187 -9.78 -8.03 -16.88
C MET A 187 -9.48 -6.52 -16.81
N ARG A 188 -8.95 -5.93 -17.88
CA ARG A 188 -8.66 -4.49 -17.95
C ARG A 188 -9.91 -3.62 -18.04
N GLY A 189 -10.95 -4.10 -18.69
CA GLY A 189 -12.21 -3.36 -18.89
C GLY A 189 -13.42 -4.00 -18.24
N HIS A 190 -13.40 -5.32 -18.10
CA HIS A 190 -14.52 -6.12 -17.60
C HIS A 190 -14.04 -7.18 -16.59
N PRO A 191 -13.53 -6.73 -15.41
CA PRO A 191 -13.02 -7.65 -14.41
C PRO A 191 -14.12 -8.55 -13.84
N ILE A 192 -13.85 -9.86 -13.80
CA ILE A 192 -14.69 -10.87 -13.19
C ILE A 192 -13.95 -11.43 -11.98
N GLY A 193 -14.58 -11.38 -10.80
CA GLY A 193 -14.06 -11.88 -9.55
C GLY A 193 -15.03 -12.82 -8.85
N THR A 194 -14.70 -13.17 -7.61
CA THR A 194 -15.55 -13.93 -6.68
C THR A 194 -16.03 -13.05 -5.52
N GLY A 195 -15.68 -11.77 -5.52
CA GLY A 195 -15.84 -10.85 -4.41
C GLY A 195 -17.26 -10.39 -4.12
N PRO A 196 -17.44 -9.60 -3.04
CA PRO A 196 -18.74 -9.11 -2.60
C PRO A 196 -19.41 -8.15 -3.59
N PHE A 197 -18.66 -7.54 -4.49
CA PHE A 197 -19.21 -6.63 -5.48
C PHE A 197 -18.84 -7.05 -6.90
N LYS A 198 -19.77 -6.84 -7.84
CA LYS A 198 -19.59 -7.04 -9.28
C LYS A 198 -19.25 -5.71 -9.94
N PHE A 199 -18.29 -5.69 -10.85
CA PHE A 199 -17.97 -4.53 -11.65
C PHE A 199 -19.13 -4.14 -12.56
N VAL A 200 -19.40 -2.84 -12.66
CA VAL A 200 -20.47 -2.27 -13.50
C VAL A 200 -19.88 -1.36 -14.57
N GLU A 201 -19.09 -0.36 -14.17
CA GLU A 201 -18.67 0.71 -15.07
C GLU A 201 -17.33 1.32 -14.64
N PHE A 202 -16.50 1.65 -15.60
CA PHE A 202 -15.38 2.57 -15.46
C PHE A 202 -15.47 3.64 -16.55
N LYS A 203 -15.63 4.89 -16.14
CA LYS A 203 -15.47 6.07 -16.99
C LYS A 203 -14.22 6.84 -16.56
N PRO A 204 -13.17 6.85 -17.38
CA PRO A 204 -11.91 7.51 -17.03
C PRO A 204 -12.11 8.97 -16.62
N ASN A 205 -11.47 9.37 -15.52
CA ASN A 205 -11.53 10.69 -14.91
C ASN A 205 -12.94 11.14 -14.44
N GLU A 206 -13.89 10.24 -14.41
CA GLU A 206 -15.28 10.53 -13.99
C GLU A 206 -15.69 9.63 -12.82
N ARG A 207 -15.77 8.31 -13.03
CA ARG A 207 -16.25 7.39 -11.99
C ARG A 207 -15.91 5.92 -12.20
N ILE A 208 -15.97 5.16 -11.11
CA ILE A 208 -15.99 3.69 -11.11
C ILE A 208 -17.22 3.25 -10.31
N LYS A 209 -17.97 2.26 -10.81
CA LYS A 209 -19.13 1.68 -10.12
C LYS A 209 -19.02 0.19 -9.97
N VAL A 210 -19.41 -0.28 -8.79
CA VAL A 210 -19.60 -1.70 -8.48
C VAL A 210 -20.95 -1.90 -7.81
N THR A 211 -21.59 -3.05 -8.02
CA THR A 211 -22.88 -3.40 -7.43
C THR A 211 -22.75 -4.66 -6.58
N ARG A 212 -23.67 -4.87 -5.64
CA ARG A 212 -23.74 -6.08 -4.81
C ARG A 212 -23.67 -7.34 -5.66
N ASN A 213 -22.88 -8.31 -5.21
CA ASN A 213 -22.95 -9.68 -5.70
C ASN A 213 -24.01 -10.46 -4.88
N PRO A 214 -25.19 -10.78 -5.45
CA PRO A 214 -26.23 -11.48 -4.72
C PRO A 214 -25.87 -12.95 -4.41
N ASP A 215 -24.92 -13.51 -5.17
CA ASP A 215 -24.44 -14.89 -5.03
C ASP A 215 -23.13 -14.96 -4.24
N TYR A 216 -22.82 -13.94 -3.43
CA TYR A 216 -21.59 -13.93 -2.66
C TYR A 216 -21.58 -15.05 -1.62
N TRP A 217 -20.48 -15.79 -1.55
CA TRP A 217 -20.35 -16.98 -0.73
C TRP A 217 -20.34 -16.72 0.80
N LYS A 218 -20.00 -15.48 1.24
CA LYS A 218 -20.19 -15.09 2.65
C LYS A 218 -21.65 -14.68 2.85
N LYS A 219 -22.34 -15.44 3.70
CA LYS A 219 -23.75 -15.17 4.02
C LYS A 219 -23.93 -13.77 4.59
N ASP A 220 -25.02 -13.11 4.20
CA ASP A 220 -25.43 -11.77 4.65
C ASP A 220 -24.41 -10.66 4.33
N ARG A 221 -23.54 -10.87 3.35
CA ARG A 221 -22.57 -9.91 2.83
C ARG A 221 -22.72 -9.74 1.31
N PRO A 222 -22.29 -8.54 0.81
CA PRO A 222 -22.04 -7.28 1.52
C PRO A 222 -23.35 -6.64 2.01
N TYR A 223 -23.28 -5.71 2.96
CA TYR A 223 -24.47 -4.97 3.40
C TYR A 223 -24.92 -3.93 2.37
N LEU A 224 -23.97 -3.26 1.70
CA LEU A 224 -24.24 -2.23 0.69
C LEU A 224 -24.84 -2.82 -0.60
N ASP A 225 -25.68 -2.05 -1.29
CA ASP A 225 -26.15 -2.39 -2.65
C ASP A 225 -25.10 -2.13 -3.73
N GLY A 226 -24.09 -1.32 -3.41
CA GLY A 226 -22.98 -1.01 -4.31
C GLY A 226 -22.10 0.10 -3.79
N ILE A 227 -21.07 0.43 -4.59
CA ILE A 227 -20.15 1.53 -4.30
C ILE A 227 -19.98 2.36 -5.57
N GLU A 228 -20.05 3.67 -5.43
CA GLU A 228 -19.73 4.63 -6.48
C GLU A 228 -18.52 5.46 -6.08
N TYR A 229 -17.44 5.32 -6.83
CA TYR A 229 -16.22 6.11 -6.68
C TYR A 229 -16.29 7.28 -7.66
N THR A 230 -16.47 8.50 -7.16
CA THR A 230 -16.45 9.73 -7.96
C THR A 230 -15.02 10.25 -8.02
N ILE A 231 -14.44 10.33 -9.21
CA ILE A 231 -13.06 10.74 -9.42
C ILE A 231 -12.97 12.26 -9.41
N ILE A 232 -12.30 12.83 -8.42
CA ILE A 232 -12.08 14.26 -8.24
C ILE A 232 -10.59 14.49 -7.97
N LYS A 233 -9.84 14.98 -8.95
CA LYS A 233 -8.39 15.17 -8.85
C LYS A 233 -7.98 16.33 -7.94
N ASN A 234 -8.84 17.35 -7.81
CA ASN A 234 -8.57 18.48 -6.93
C ASN A 234 -9.06 18.16 -5.50
N PRO A 235 -8.15 18.11 -4.49
CA PRO A 235 -8.53 17.75 -3.13
C PRO A 235 -9.54 18.70 -2.47
N SER A 236 -9.42 20.01 -2.70
CA SER A 236 -10.35 21.01 -2.13
C SER A 236 -11.76 20.82 -2.70
N THR A 237 -11.89 20.51 -3.99
CA THR A 237 -13.18 20.15 -4.60
C THR A 237 -13.73 18.86 -4.00
N GLY A 238 -12.89 17.87 -3.71
CA GLY A 238 -13.28 16.64 -3.04
C GLY A 238 -13.80 16.87 -1.62
N ILE A 239 -13.15 17.75 -0.85
CA ILE A 239 -13.60 18.18 0.48
C ILE A 239 -14.95 18.89 0.40
N LEU A 240 -15.11 19.83 -0.52
CA LEU A 240 -16.40 20.52 -0.71
C LEU A 240 -17.53 19.54 -1.08
N ALA A 241 -17.23 18.52 -1.89
CA ALA A 241 -18.21 17.48 -2.21
C ALA A 241 -18.59 16.66 -0.96
N PHE A 242 -17.64 16.37 -0.08
CA PHE A 242 -17.87 15.69 1.20
C PHE A 242 -18.72 16.55 2.14
N VAL A 243 -18.32 17.78 2.41
CA VAL A 243 -19.06 18.72 3.29
C VAL A 243 -20.49 18.96 2.78
N ALA A 244 -20.69 18.99 1.45
CA ALA A 244 -22.01 19.10 0.83
C ALA A 244 -22.83 17.79 0.86
N GLY A 245 -22.34 16.71 1.49
CA GLY A 245 -23.04 15.42 1.57
C GLY A 245 -23.19 14.69 0.21
N LYS A 246 -22.40 15.07 -0.81
CA LYS A 246 -22.43 14.40 -2.12
C LYS A 246 -21.65 13.08 -2.12
N VAL A 247 -20.73 12.91 -1.19
CA VAL A 247 -19.98 11.68 -0.93
C VAL A 247 -20.02 11.35 0.55
N ASP A 248 -19.96 10.08 0.91
CA ASP A 248 -20.13 9.56 2.27
C ASP A 248 -18.79 9.40 3.00
N ILE A 249 -17.74 9.14 2.24
CA ILE A 249 -16.37 8.91 2.72
C ILE A 249 -15.37 9.51 1.73
N THR A 250 -14.29 10.09 2.25
CA THR A 250 -13.17 10.53 1.42
C THR A 250 -12.35 9.33 0.96
N SER A 251 -11.48 9.54 -0.02
CA SER A 251 -10.57 8.50 -0.49
C SER A 251 -9.76 7.93 0.67
N PRO A 252 -9.86 6.62 0.96
CA PRO A 252 -9.12 6.03 2.06
C PRO A 252 -7.62 6.28 1.92
N PHE A 253 -6.98 6.65 3.05
CA PHE A 253 -5.54 6.90 3.16
C PHE A 253 -4.98 7.99 2.25
N PHE A 254 -5.77 8.99 1.86
CA PHE A 254 -5.31 9.98 0.89
C PHE A 254 -5.27 11.42 1.38
N LEU A 255 -6.05 11.77 2.42
CA LEU A 255 -6.06 13.13 2.93
C LEU A 255 -4.77 13.44 3.71
N GLN A 256 -4.18 14.60 3.39
CA GLN A 256 -3.06 15.16 4.13
C GLN A 256 -3.56 15.96 5.35
N VAL A 257 -2.70 16.17 6.34
CA VAL A 257 -3.06 16.84 7.61
C VAL A 257 -3.73 18.19 7.41
N PRO A 258 -3.23 19.11 6.55
CA PRO A 258 -3.91 20.40 6.33
C PRO A 258 -5.34 20.23 5.84
N LEU A 259 -5.58 19.27 4.93
CA LEU A 259 -6.90 19.00 4.36
C LEU A 259 -7.89 18.40 5.35
N ILE A 260 -7.39 17.57 6.29
CA ILE A 260 -8.22 17.03 7.38
C ILE A 260 -8.70 18.18 8.29
N ARG A 261 -7.79 19.09 8.65
CA ARG A 261 -8.13 20.25 9.48
C ARG A 261 -9.12 21.19 8.79
N ASP A 262 -8.93 21.43 7.51
CA ASP A 262 -9.84 22.23 6.68
C ASP A 262 -11.23 21.58 6.63
N LEU A 263 -11.32 20.28 6.37
CA LEU A 263 -12.58 19.53 6.38
C LEU A 263 -13.28 19.60 7.75
N GLN A 264 -12.56 19.31 8.83
CA GLN A 264 -13.13 19.32 10.19
C GLN A 264 -13.60 20.72 10.65
N SER A 265 -12.99 21.78 10.12
CA SER A 265 -13.44 23.15 10.39
C SER A 265 -14.77 23.46 9.71
N GLN A 266 -15.10 22.80 8.61
CA GLN A 266 -16.33 22.99 7.83
C GLN A 266 -17.41 21.97 8.19
N ASP A 267 -17.05 20.76 8.64
CA ASP A 267 -17.95 19.71 9.13
C ASP A 267 -17.39 19.11 10.43
N MET A 268 -17.85 19.66 11.56
CA MET A 268 -17.44 19.22 12.90
C MET A 268 -17.98 17.82 13.27
N GLN A 269 -18.95 17.28 12.53
CA GLN A 269 -19.48 15.92 12.79
C GLN A 269 -18.67 14.86 12.06
N ALA A 270 -17.85 15.23 11.08
CA ALA A 270 -17.03 14.30 10.33
C ALA A 270 -16.07 13.54 11.26
N ILE A 271 -16.06 12.22 11.14
CA ILE A 271 -15.09 11.38 11.83
C ILE A 271 -13.87 11.28 10.91
N CYS A 272 -12.68 11.61 11.43
CA CYS A 272 -11.44 11.52 10.68
C CYS A 272 -10.41 10.71 11.45
N ALA A 273 -9.66 9.86 10.73
CA ALA A 273 -8.51 9.14 11.25
C ALA A 273 -7.25 9.49 10.46
N LEU A 274 -6.13 9.63 11.14
CA LEU A 274 -4.81 9.83 10.56
C LEU A 274 -3.90 8.70 11.03
N VAL A 275 -3.49 7.82 10.10
CA VAL A 275 -2.69 6.64 10.40
C VAL A 275 -1.48 6.50 9.47
N PRO A 276 -0.39 5.84 9.90
CA PRO A 276 0.68 5.45 8.99
C PRO A 276 0.11 4.53 7.90
N SER A 277 0.38 4.87 6.65
CA SER A 277 -0.16 4.15 5.50
C SER A 277 0.83 3.19 4.83
N ASN A 278 2.01 3.01 5.45
CA ASN A 278 3.15 2.27 4.91
C ASN A 278 3.51 2.69 3.47
N VAL A 279 3.43 3.99 3.23
CA VAL A 279 3.83 4.65 1.98
C VAL A 279 4.97 5.60 2.28
N ASN A 280 6.10 5.42 1.62
CA ASN A 280 7.17 6.38 1.68
C ASN A 280 7.21 7.28 0.44
N ARG A 281 7.70 8.50 0.62
CA ARG A 281 8.10 9.38 -0.48
C ARG A 281 9.58 9.24 -0.70
N ASN A 282 9.98 9.15 -1.97
CA ASN A 282 11.35 8.86 -2.33
C ASN A 282 11.76 9.54 -3.64
N VAL A 283 13.06 9.67 -3.80
CA VAL A 283 13.69 10.21 -5.00
C VAL A 283 14.27 9.06 -5.81
N MET A 284 13.72 8.83 -6.99
CA MET A 284 14.28 7.90 -7.97
C MET A 284 15.33 8.64 -8.80
N ILE A 285 16.53 8.09 -8.89
CA ILE A 285 17.62 8.65 -9.70
C ILE A 285 17.98 7.62 -10.76
N ASN A 286 17.61 7.89 -12.00
CA ASN A 286 17.84 6.95 -13.10
C ASN A 286 19.34 6.81 -13.38
N ARG A 287 19.90 5.65 -13.03
CA ARG A 287 21.32 5.35 -13.14
C ARG A 287 21.79 5.17 -14.60
N ASP A 288 20.86 4.89 -15.50
CA ASP A 288 21.14 4.70 -16.93
C ASP A 288 21.16 6.05 -17.68
N ALA A 289 20.68 7.13 -17.06
CA ALA A 289 20.69 8.48 -17.64
C ALA A 289 21.97 9.24 -17.23
N ALA A 290 22.77 9.68 -18.21
CA ALA A 290 23.93 10.53 -17.93
C ALA A 290 23.50 11.91 -17.41
N PRO A 291 24.19 12.49 -16.39
CA PRO A 291 25.36 11.97 -15.68
C PRO A 291 25.04 11.16 -14.41
N PHE A 292 23.79 10.76 -14.17
CA PHE A 292 23.29 10.18 -12.90
C PHE A 292 23.79 8.74 -12.64
N GLY A 293 24.50 8.13 -13.59
CA GLY A 293 25.27 6.91 -13.38
C GLY A 293 26.44 7.08 -12.40
N ASP A 294 26.93 8.31 -12.18
CA ASP A 294 28.00 8.58 -11.24
C ASP A 294 27.51 8.48 -9.77
N PRO A 295 28.09 7.57 -8.95
CA PRO A 295 27.69 7.40 -7.56
C PRO A 295 27.96 8.65 -6.69
N ALA A 296 28.98 9.45 -7.03
CA ALA A 296 29.27 10.68 -6.30
C ALA A 296 28.16 11.72 -6.50
N LEU A 297 27.63 11.85 -7.72
CA LEU A 297 26.49 12.74 -7.99
C LEU A 297 25.25 12.31 -7.22
N ARG A 298 24.93 11.02 -7.20
CA ARG A 298 23.77 10.50 -6.43
C ARG A 298 23.93 10.74 -4.92
N ARG A 299 25.18 10.57 -4.40
CA ARG A 299 25.49 10.89 -3.01
C ARG A 299 25.27 12.37 -2.72
N ALA A 300 25.71 13.27 -3.58
CA ALA A 300 25.50 14.72 -3.43
C ALA A 300 23.99 15.05 -3.39
N ILE A 301 23.20 14.45 -4.28
CA ILE A 301 21.73 14.59 -4.28
C ILE A 301 21.14 14.12 -2.95
N ALA A 302 21.52 12.94 -2.46
CA ALA A 302 21.02 12.39 -1.20
C ALA A 302 21.37 13.26 0.01
N LEU A 303 22.58 13.81 0.05
CA LEU A 303 23.08 14.69 1.12
C LEU A 303 22.37 16.06 1.17
N THR A 304 21.86 16.56 0.03
CA THR A 304 21.19 17.87 0.00
C THR A 304 19.79 17.86 0.62
N ILE A 305 19.20 16.68 0.80
CA ILE A 305 17.82 16.52 1.23
C ILE A 305 17.62 16.93 2.69
N ASP A 306 16.86 17.99 2.90
CA ASP A 306 16.30 18.37 4.19
C ASP A 306 14.92 17.73 4.38
N ARG A 307 14.88 16.57 5.03
CA ARG A 307 13.64 15.81 5.28
C ARG A 307 12.68 16.55 6.19
N ARG A 308 13.21 17.35 7.13
CA ARG A 308 12.38 18.09 8.08
C ARG A 308 11.59 19.19 7.38
N ALA A 309 12.22 19.89 6.45
CA ALA A 309 11.54 20.92 5.66
C ALA A 309 10.36 20.37 4.86
N PHE A 310 10.44 19.14 4.32
CA PHE A 310 9.30 18.47 3.68
C PHE A 310 8.16 18.23 4.67
N LEU A 311 8.46 17.66 5.84
CA LEU A 311 7.44 17.36 6.85
C LEU A 311 6.75 18.63 7.35
N ASP A 312 7.52 19.65 7.68
CA ASP A 312 6.97 20.89 8.26
C ASP A 312 6.08 21.61 7.23
N THR A 313 6.51 21.65 5.97
CA THR A 313 5.75 22.34 4.90
C THR A 313 4.50 21.56 4.48
N LEU A 314 4.62 20.25 4.26
CA LEU A 314 3.55 19.47 3.62
C LEU A 314 2.63 18.77 4.61
N THR A 315 3.13 18.47 5.81
CA THR A 315 2.41 17.63 6.78
C THR A 315 2.27 18.27 8.16
N GLN A 316 2.69 19.52 8.32
CA GLN A 316 2.73 20.20 9.63
C GLN A 316 3.48 19.38 10.68
N GLY A 317 4.59 18.76 10.29
CA GLY A 317 5.42 17.92 11.13
C GLY A 317 4.88 16.49 11.38
N LYS A 318 3.75 16.10 10.78
CA LYS A 318 3.14 14.77 10.93
C LYS A 318 3.64 13.81 9.84
N GLY A 319 4.57 12.97 10.20
CA GLY A 319 5.18 11.95 9.33
C GLY A 319 6.42 11.39 10.01
N ASP A 320 6.93 10.30 9.48
CA ASP A 320 7.98 9.54 10.14
C ASP A 320 9.22 9.46 9.23
N ILE A 321 10.38 9.93 9.71
CA ILE A 321 11.64 9.80 8.99
C ILE A 321 12.13 8.37 9.20
N GLY A 322 12.31 7.65 8.09
CA GLY A 322 12.71 6.24 8.08
C GLY A 322 13.57 5.90 6.88
N GLY A 323 14.06 4.67 6.83
CA GLY A 323 14.71 4.06 5.69
C GLY A 323 13.70 3.47 4.68
N ALA A 324 14.04 2.35 4.05
CA ALA A 324 13.17 1.68 3.11
C ALA A 324 11.90 1.13 3.78
N MET A 325 11.99 0.73 5.05
CA MET A 325 10.89 0.20 5.84
C MET A 325 10.30 1.27 6.76
N LEU A 326 9.00 1.12 7.08
CA LEU A 326 8.32 1.98 8.06
C LEU A 326 9.04 1.91 9.42
N PRO A 327 9.41 3.07 10.01
CA PRO A 327 10.13 3.08 11.28
C PRO A 327 9.21 2.74 12.46
N PRO A 328 9.77 2.31 13.62
CA PRO A 328 9.00 2.14 14.85
C PRO A 328 8.38 3.49 15.31
N PRO A 329 7.29 3.48 16.13
CA PRO A 329 6.73 2.29 16.79
C PRO A 329 5.79 1.45 15.92
N GLU A 330 5.21 2.00 14.85
CA GLU A 330 4.20 1.28 14.06
C GLU A 330 4.83 0.30 13.07
N GLY A 331 6.03 0.58 12.54
CA GLY A 331 6.78 -0.36 11.70
C GLY A 331 7.58 -1.35 12.54
N VAL A 332 7.48 -2.64 12.18
CA VAL A 332 8.19 -3.71 12.89
C VAL A 332 9.64 -3.82 12.44
N TRP A 333 9.93 -3.51 11.18
CA TRP A 333 11.20 -3.83 10.51
C TRP A 333 12.12 -2.64 10.32
N GLY A 334 11.59 -1.43 10.29
CA GLY A 334 12.39 -0.22 10.03
C GLY A 334 13.46 0.03 11.08
N MET A 335 14.54 0.67 10.65
CA MET A 335 15.66 1.02 11.50
C MET A 335 15.23 2.05 12.56
N PRO A 336 15.59 1.85 13.84
CA PRO A 336 15.33 2.84 14.88
C PRO A 336 15.96 4.22 14.54
N PRO A 337 15.30 5.33 14.92
CA PRO A 337 15.78 6.68 14.58
C PRO A 337 17.21 6.98 14.99
N GLU A 338 17.67 6.43 16.15
CA GLU A 338 19.04 6.65 16.63
C GLU A 338 20.10 5.97 15.76
N MET A 339 19.79 4.81 15.19
CA MET A 339 20.66 4.16 14.22
C MET A 339 20.61 4.85 12.86
N LEU A 340 19.40 5.27 12.45
CA LEU A 340 19.20 5.93 11.17
C LEU A 340 20.03 7.21 11.03
N LYS A 341 20.13 8.04 12.08
CA LYS A 341 20.94 9.27 12.12
C LYS A 341 22.43 9.02 11.84
N THR A 342 22.92 7.80 12.02
CA THR A 342 24.32 7.43 11.73
C THR A 342 24.58 7.15 10.26
N LEU A 343 23.53 7.07 9.45
CA LEU A 343 23.66 6.75 8.02
C LEU A 343 23.97 7.99 7.19
N PRO A 344 24.67 7.84 6.06
CA PRO A 344 24.85 8.92 5.10
C PRO A 344 23.50 9.56 4.73
N SER A 345 23.47 10.89 4.63
CA SER A 345 22.29 11.70 4.32
C SER A 345 21.17 11.73 5.37
N TYR A 346 21.32 11.06 6.52
CA TYR A 346 20.35 11.12 7.62
C TYR A 346 20.87 11.94 8.84
N ASP A 347 22.09 12.45 8.78
CA ASP A 347 22.60 13.41 9.76
C ASP A 347 21.66 14.64 9.80
N PRO A 348 21.15 15.03 10.97
CA PRO A 348 20.24 16.18 11.09
C PRO A 348 20.88 17.53 10.78
N ASP A 349 22.21 17.62 10.74
CA ASP A 349 22.93 18.83 10.31
C ASP A 349 22.92 18.97 8.79
N VAL A 350 21.83 19.56 8.28
CA VAL A 350 21.63 19.82 6.86
C VAL A 350 22.71 20.73 6.28
N THR A 351 23.24 21.69 7.05
CA THR A 351 24.30 22.63 6.61
C THR A 351 25.59 21.88 6.33
N LYS A 352 26.00 21.00 7.23
CA LYS A 352 27.15 20.10 7.06
C LYS A 352 26.98 19.23 5.83
N ASN A 353 25.81 18.55 5.69
CA ASN A 353 25.51 17.67 4.57
C ASN A 353 25.58 18.41 3.22
N ARG A 354 24.97 19.60 3.12
CA ARG A 354 25.01 20.43 1.90
C ARG A 354 26.41 20.96 1.59
N THR A 355 27.23 21.20 2.61
CA THR A 355 28.64 21.60 2.41
C THR A 355 29.44 20.45 1.79
N GLU A 356 29.28 19.21 2.28
CA GLU A 356 29.87 18.04 1.67
C GLU A 356 29.35 17.82 0.24
N ALA A 357 28.04 17.96 0.03
CA ALA A 357 27.43 17.81 -1.30
C ALA A 357 28.02 18.83 -2.31
N ARG A 358 28.16 20.10 -1.94
CA ARG A 358 28.79 21.11 -2.80
C ARG A 358 30.24 20.78 -3.12
N ALA A 359 31.00 20.26 -2.16
CA ALA A 359 32.38 19.83 -2.40
C ALA A 359 32.45 18.66 -3.41
N ILE A 360 31.49 17.71 -3.35
CA ILE A 360 31.37 16.65 -4.34
C ILE A 360 31.04 17.25 -5.72
N MET A 361 30.03 18.12 -5.81
CA MET A 361 29.62 18.74 -7.08
C MET A 361 30.77 19.53 -7.73
N SER A 362 31.56 20.25 -6.94
CA SER A 362 32.74 20.97 -7.44
C SER A 362 33.80 20.02 -8.03
N LYS A 363 34.04 18.85 -7.41
CA LYS A 363 34.92 17.81 -7.97
C LYS A 363 34.40 17.22 -9.29
N LEU A 364 33.07 17.18 -9.46
CA LEU A 364 32.42 16.78 -10.70
C LEU A 364 32.37 17.90 -11.77
N GLY A 365 32.91 19.06 -11.46
CA GLY A 365 33.00 20.22 -12.36
C GLY A 365 31.73 21.05 -12.45
N TYR A 366 30.86 20.98 -11.43
CA TYR A 366 29.67 21.83 -11.29
C TYR A 366 29.88 22.88 -10.18
N GLY A 367 29.31 24.05 -10.38
CA GLY A 367 29.43 25.19 -9.46
C GLY A 367 28.45 26.29 -9.81
N PRO A 368 28.54 27.46 -9.18
CA PRO A 368 27.67 28.61 -9.45
C PRO A 368 27.58 28.97 -10.93
N ASP A 369 28.74 28.95 -11.62
CA ASP A 369 28.85 29.35 -13.04
C ASP A 369 28.63 28.22 -14.03
N LYS A 370 28.55 26.96 -13.55
CA LYS A 370 28.33 25.78 -14.36
C LYS A 370 27.37 24.81 -13.66
N ARG A 371 26.10 25.06 -13.79
CA ARG A 371 25.05 24.31 -13.12
C ARG A 371 24.59 23.11 -13.98
N LEU A 372 24.10 22.07 -13.30
CA LEU A 372 23.54 20.88 -13.96
C LEU A 372 22.04 21.07 -14.20
N GLY A 373 21.62 21.25 -15.45
CA GLY A 373 20.20 21.22 -15.81
C GLY A 373 19.65 19.79 -15.85
N THR A 374 18.45 19.55 -15.30
CA THR A 374 17.81 18.24 -15.33
C THR A 374 16.29 18.34 -15.23
N LYS A 375 15.59 17.24 -15.58
CA LYS A 375 14.15 17.09 -15.41
C LYS A 375 13.82 16.37 -14.11
N VAL A 376 12.78 16.82 -13.40
CA VAL A 376 12.21 16.15 -12.24
C VAL A 376 10.80 15.70 -12.58
N SER A 377 10.68 14.43 -12.92
CA SER A 377 9.42 13.82 -13.34
C SER A 377 8.60 13.34 -12.15
N THR A 378 7.27 13.51 -12.21
CA THR A 378 6.37 13.08 -11.14
C THR A 378 4.94 12.93 -11.66
N ARG A 379 4.09 12.21 -10.91
CA ARG A 379 2.66 12.15 -11.25
C ARG A 379 2.01 13.51 -11.08
N ASN A 380 1.09 13.84 -11.99
CA ASN A 380 0.37 15.12 -12.01
C ASN A 380 -0.78 15.17 -10.99
N ILE A 381 -0.49 14.83 -9.73
CA ILE A 381 -1.41 14.97 -8.59
C ILE A 381 -0.66 15.56 -7.38
N PRO A 382 -1.33 16.34 -6.51
CA PRO A 382 -0.66 17.10 -5.44
C PRO A 382 0.29 16.30 -4.55
N PRO A 383 -0.06 15.08 -4.06
CA PRO A 383 0.84 14.33 -3.18
C PRO A 383 2.20 13.95 -3.78
N TYR A 384 2.32 14.03 -5.10
CA TYR A 384 3.57 13.77 -5.84
C TYR A 384 4.22 15.06 -6.32
N ARG A 385 3.41 15.99 -6.84
CA ARG A 385 3.89 17.24 -7.43
C ARG A 385 4.45 18.19 -6.39
N ASP A 386 3.75 18.39 -5.27
CA ASP A 386 4.13 19.37 -4.26
C ASP A 386 5.52 19.05 -3.63
N PRO A 387 5.82 17.78 -3.22
CA PRO A 387 7.19 17.45 -2.81
C PRO A 387 8.23 17.57 -3.93
N ALA A 388 7.87 17.37 -5.21
CA ALA A 388 8.81 17.56 -6.30
C ALA A 388 9.25 19.03 -6.43
N VAL A 389 8.36 19.98 -6.17
CA VAL A 389 8.69 21.43 -6.14
C VAL A 389 9.72 21.73 -5.04
N ILE A 390 9.51 21.20 -3.83
CA ILE A 390 10.46 21.37 -2.71
C ILE A 390 11.80 20.71 -3.04
N LEU A 391 11.78 19.51 -3.63
CA LEU A 391 13.02 18.83 -4.06
C LEU A 391 13.81 19.69 -5.05
N ILE A 392 13.15 20.26 -6.07
CA ILE A 392 13.77 21.14 -7.07
C ILE A 392 14.44 22.34 -6.39
N ASP A 393 13.80 22.94 -5.39
CA ASP A 393 14.38 24.05 -4.66
C ASP A 393 15.62 23.62 -3.84
N GLN A 394 15.56 22.48 -3.16
CA GLN A 394 16.71 21.93 -2.43
C GLN A 394 17.88 21.56 -3.36
N LEU A 395 17.63 21.07 -4.57
CA LEU A 395 18.66 20.73 -5.56
C LEU A 395 19.47 21.96 -6.01
N LYS A 396 18.87 23.15 -5.99
CA LYS A 396 19.58 24.41 -6.32
C LYS A 396 20.76 24.68 -5.37
N GLU A 397 20.67 24.24 -4.11
CA GLU A 397 21.71 24.37 -3.10
C GLU A 397 23.03 23.68 -3.48
N ILE A 398 22.97 22.73 -4.42
CA ILE A 398 24.12 21.97 -4.91
C ILE A 398 24.31 22.12 -6.43
N TYR A 399 23.89 23.26 -6.97
CA TYR A 399 24.11 23.66 -8.38
C TYR A 399 23.35 22.76 -9.39
N ILE A 400 22.21 22.20 -9.01
CA ILE A 400 21.31 21.47 -9.92
C ILE A 400 20.05 22.29 -10.16
N ASP A 401 19.75 22.57 -11.44
CA ASP A 401 18.54 23.27 -11.88
C ASP A 401 17.54 22.25 -12.42
N GLY A 402 16.52 21.96 -11.61
CA GLY A 402 15.46 21.01 -11.94
C GLY A 402 14.30 21.68 -12.66
N GLU A 403 13.82 21.07 -13.74
CA GLU A 403 12.57 21.41 -14.42
C GLU A 403 11.48 20.39 -14.01
N LEU A 404 10.32 20.86 -13.51
CA LEU A 404 9.21 19.99 -13.14
C LEU A 404 8.52 19.44 -14.38
N VAL A 405 8.42 18.10 -14.47
CA VAL A 405 7.71 17.38 -15.54
C VAL A 405 6.57 16.57 -14.94
N PRO A 406 5.35 17.10 -14.88
CA PRO A 406 4.18 16.37 -14.39
C PRO A 406 3.66 15.38 -15.45
N ILE A 407 3.41 14.12 -15.04
CA ILE A 407 2.96 13.02 -15.91
C ILE A 407 1.62 12.50 -15.40
N ASP A 408 0.63 12.36 -16.26
CA ASP A 408 -0.67 11.83 -15.89
C ASP A 408 -0.56 10.36 -15.45
N THR A 409 -1.39 9.98 -14.48
CA THR A 409 -1.34 8.66 -13.84
C THR A 409 -1.31 7.46 -14.81
N PRO A 410 -2.13 7.38 -15.87
CA PRO A 410 -2.08 6.26 -16.81
C PRO A 410 -0.74 6.11 -17.55
N GLN A 411 0.01 7.21 -17.69
CA GLN A 411 1.31 7.22 -18.35
C GLN A 411 2.48 7.03 -17.39
N TRP A 412 2.26 7.23 -16.08
CA TRP A 412 3.33 7.21 -15.09
C TRP A 412 4.08 5.88 -15.04
N LEU A 413 3.35 4.78 -14.80
CA LEU A 413 3.97 3.45 -14.69
C LEU A 413 4.71 3.04 -15.98
N PRO A 414 4.12 3.17 -17.18
CA PRO A 414 4.86 2.92 -18.42
C PRO A 414 6.13 3.77 -18.57
N THR A 415 6.10 5.03 -18.17
CA THR A 415 7.25 5.95 -18.28
C THR A 415 8.40 5.52 -17.37
N VAL A 416 8.12 5.24 -16.07
CA VAL A 416 9.17 4.84 -15.13
C VAL A 416 9.73 3.46 -15.43
N MET A 417 8.91 2.53 -15.91
CA MET A 417 9.36 1.19 -16.31
C MET A 417 10.29 1.21 -17.54
N ARG A 418 10.07 2.13 -18.47
CA ARG A 418 10.99 2.36 -19.59
C ARG A 418 12.21 3.19 -19.21
N LYS A 419 12.27 3.68 -17.94
CA LYS A 419 13.30 4.60 -17.46
C LYS A 419 13.41 5.90 -18.29
N ASP A 420 12.28 6.38 -18.78
CA ASP A 420 12.18 7.59 -19.59
C ASP A 420 12.07 8.84 -18.67
N TYR A 421 13.07 9.01 -17.80
CA TYR A 421 13.19 10.13 -16.87
C TYR A 421 14.66 10.25 -16.38
N THR A 422 15.01 11.36 -15.72
CA THR A 422 16.32 11.55 -15.07
C THR A 422 16.23 11.48 -13.56
N ILE A 423 15.52 12.40 -12.93
CA ILE A 423 15.15 12.34 -11.51
C ILE A 423 13.64 12.16 -11.44
N GLY A 424 13.17 11.27 -10.57
CA GLY A 424 11.76 11.03 -10.32
C GLY A 424 11.40 11.31 -8.86
N MET A 425 10.30 12.04 -8.62
CA MET A 425 9.68 12.12 -7.30
C MET A 425 8.53 11.10 -7.24
N ASN A 426 8.63 10.12 -6.34
CA ASN A 426 7.70 9.01 -6.30
C ASN A 426 7.16 8.72 -4.89
N LEU A 427 6.05 8.01 -4.83
CA LEU A 427 5.55 7.34 -3.65
C LEU A 427 5.64 5.84 -3.88
N THR A 428 6.23 5.13 -2.91
CA THR A 428 6.25 3.66 -2.89
C THR A 428 5.40 3.20 -1.73
N GLY A 429 4.32 2.50 -2.05
CA GLY A 429 3.44 1.89 -1.06
C GLY A 429 3.80 0.43 -0.85
N ASN A 430 3.89 0.02 0.40
CA ASN A 430 4.10 -1.36 0.77
C ASN A 430 2.76 -1.98 1.16
N GLY A 431 2.41 -3.11 0.54
CA GLY A 431 1.14 -3.80 0.78
C GLY A 431 1.10 -4.55 2.11
N LEU A 432 2.24 -4.71 2.76
CA LEU A 432 2.39 -5.40 4.02
C LEU A 432 3.62 -4.86 4.77
N ASP A 433 3.62 -5.01 6.09
CA ASP A 433 4.81 -4.74 6.90
C ASP A 433 5.69 -6.00 6.94
N ASP A 434 6.22 -6.36 5.77
CA ASP A 434 7.23 -7.41 5.60
C ASP A 434 8.29 -6.96 4.59
N PRO A 435 9.58 -7.17 4.90
CA PRO A 435 10.67 -6.71 4.05
C PRO A 435 10.68 -7.29 2.63
N ASP A 436 10.24 -8.53 2.45
CA ASP A 436 10.37 -9.24 1.18
C ASP A 436 9.73 -8.49 0.02
N GLN A 437 8.50 -7.97 0.21
CA GLN A 437 7.86 -7.21 -0.86
C GLN A 437 8.71 -6.01 -1.27
N THR A 438 9.02 -5.15 -0.31
CA THR A 438 9.74 -3.89 -0.58
C THR A 438 11.13 -4.14 -1.14
N LEU A 439 11.87 -5.06 -0.54
CA LEU A 439 13.28 -5.27 -0.87
C LEU A 439 13.43 -5.97 -2.22
N TYR A 440 12.65 -7.03 -2.50
CA TYR A 440 12.72 -7.69 -3.80
C TYR A 440 12.16 -6.84 -4.93
N GLU A 441 11.04 -6.17 -4.72
CA GLU A 441 10.41 -5.38 -5.78
C GLU A 441 11.25 -4.16 -6.15
N ASN A 442 11.74 -3.40 -5.15
CA ASN A 442 12.30 -2.08 -5.40
C ASN A 442 13.83 -2.03 -5.37
N PHE A 443 14.51 -2.99 -4.74
CA PHE A 443 15.95 -2.88 -4.47
C PHE A 443 16.78 -4.09 -4.90
N SER A 444 16.16 -5.21 -5.31
CA SER A 444 16.93 -6.29 -5.89
C SER A 444 17.29 -6.02 -7.35
N CYS A 445 18.39 -6.61 -7.82
CA CYS A 445 18.75 -6.58 -9.24
C CYS A 445 17.60 -7.17 -10.09
N GLY A 446 17.10 -6.39 -11.04
CA GLY A 446 15.99 -6.80 -11.91
C GLY A 446 14.61 -6.83 -11.25
N GLY A 447 14.43 -6.23 -10.07
CA GLY A 447 13.12 -6.03 -9.46
C GLY A 447 12.23 -5.14 -10.34
N GLU A 448 10.95 -5.49 -10.52
CA GLU A 448 10.04 -4.79 -11.42
C GLU A 448 9.70 -3.36 -10.97
N GLY A 449 9.79 -3.07 -9.67
CA GLY A 449 9.67 -1.73 -9.08
C GLY A 449 10.99 -0.98 -8.97
N ASN A 450 12.09 -1.61 -9.42
CA ASN A 450 13.43 -1.02 -9.42
C ASN A 450 13.60 -0.10 -10.63
N TYR A 451 12.83 0.98 -10.65
CA TYR A 451 12.78 1.92 -11.77
C TYR A 451 14.06 2.71 -11.96
N ASP A 452 14.88 2.89 -10.93
CA ASP A 452 16.13 3.64 -10.93
C ASP A 452 17.36 2.81 -11.34
N GLY A 453 17.19 1.49 -11.57
CA GLY A 453 18.25 0.62 -12.05
C GLY A 453 19.31 0.30 -11.00
N TYR A 454 18.95 0.33 -9.72
CA TYR A 454 19.85 -0.11 -8.67
C TYR A 454 20.15 -1.60 -8.80
N CYS A 455 21.41 -1.97 -8.74
CA CYS A 455 21.84 -3.36 -8.71
C CYS A 455 23.16 -3.47 -7.94
N ASN A 456 23.12 -4.15 -6.80
CA ASN A 456 24.29 -4.45 -5.99
C ASN A 456 24.19 -5.90 -5.49
N PRO A 457 25.05 -6.82 -5.98
CA PRO A 457 25.00 -8.23 -5.61
C PRO A 457 25.17 -8.49 -4.10
N GLU A 458 25.86 -7.62 -3.35
CA GLU A 458 25.99 -7.77 -1.91
C GLU A 458 24.65 -7.43 -1.21
N THR A 459 23.92 -6.44 -1.73
CA THR A 459 22.58 -6.12 -1.25
C THR A 459 21.62 -7.28 -1.55
N ASP A 460 21.67 -7.87 -2.74
CA ASP A 460 20.85 -9.04 -3.10
C ASP A 460 21.09 -10.21 -2.14
N LYS A 461 22.36 -10.51 -1.80
CA LYS A 461 22.69 -11.55 -0.82
C LYS A 461 22.09 -11.27 0.57
N LEU A 462 22.10 -10.00 1.02
CA LEU A 462 21.47 -9.62 2.29
C LEU A 462 19.95 -9.78 2.23
N ILE A 463 19.33 -9.37 1.10
CA ILE A 463 17.89 -9.55 0.86
C ILE A 463 17.52 -11.03 0.88
N ASP A 464 18.29 -11.90 0.22
CA ASP A 464 18.04 -13.33 0.22
C ASP A 464 18.22 -13.95 1.62
N ARG A 465 19.23 -13.52 2.39
CA ARG A 465 19.46 -14.01 3.74
C ARG A 465 18.33 -13.64 4.70
N GLN A 466 17.86 -12.38 4.68
CA GLN A 466 16.75 -11.96 5.54
C GLN A 466 15.46 -12.71 5.20
N SER A 467 15.24 -13.02 3.92
CA SER A 467 14.01 -13.66 3.43
C SER A 467 13.83 -15.10 3.92
N ILE A 468 14.89 -15.79 4.30
CA ILE A 468 14.84 -17.16 4.84
C ILE A 468 14.96 -17.22 6.36
N GLU A 469 15.19 -16.10 7.03
CA GLU A 469 15.40 -16.06 8.48
C GLU A 469 14.06 -16.05 9.24
N PHE A 470 13.86 -17.02 10.12
CA PHE A 470 12.65 -17.16 10.94
C PHE A 470 12.75 -16.46 12.29
N ASP A 471 13.97 -16.26 12.81
CA ASP A 471 14.18 -15.50 14.02
C ASP A 471 13.97 -14.00 13.72
N ALA A 472 12.93 -13.42 14.31
CA ALA A 472 12.55 -12.04 14.03
C ALA A 472 13.63 -11.01 14.43
N ALA A 473 14.43 -11.28 15.47
CA ALA A 473 15.49 -10.37 15.89
C ALA A 473 16.65 -10.39 14.91
N LYS A 474 17.12 -11.59 14.53
CA LYS A 474 18.16 -11.76 13.51
C LYS A 474 17.71 -11.22 12.15
N ARG A 475 16.45 -11.45 11.79
CA ARG A 475 15.88 -10.94 10.55
C ARG A 475 15.91 -9.40 10.51
N LYS A 476 15.58 -8.73 11.63
CA LYS A 476 15.68 -7.26 11.75
C LYS A 476 17.11 -6.76 11.54
N GLU A 477 18.10 -7.42 12.13
CA GLU A 477 19.52 -7.05 11.94
C GLU A 477 19.92 -7.12 10.46
N LEU A 478 19.47 -8.16 9.75
CA LEU A 478 19.70 -8.30 8.31
C LEU A 478 19.00 -7.22 7.50
N VAL A 479 17.76 -6.89 7.84
CA VAL A 479 17.00 -5.79 7.21
C VAL A 479 17.72 -4.44 7.42
N TRP A 480 18.19 -4.17 8.64
CA TRP A 480 18.94 -2.94 8.92
C TRP A 480 20.29 -2.90 8.19
N ALA A 481 20.94 -4.05 7.97
CA ALA A 481 22.12 -4.13 7.11
C ALA A 481 21.79 -3.77 5.65
N VAL A 482 20.64 -4.22 5.13
CA VAL A 482 20.15 -3.79 3.81
C VAL A 482 19.90 -2.28 3.78
N GLU A 483 19.15 -1.73 4.75
CA GLU A 483 18.85 -0.29 4.80
C GLU A 483 20.11 0.57 4.85
N ARG A 484 21.13 0.15 5.61
CA ARG A 484 22.45 0.79 5.66
C ARG A 484 23.09 0.81 4.28
N LYS A 485 23.10 -0.33 3.59
CA LYS A 485 23.70 -0.46 2.26
C LYS A 485 22.98 0.42 1.23
N LEU A 486 21.66 0.46 1.29
CA LEU A 486 20.86 1.33 0.43
C LEU A 486 21.15 2.82 0.64
N ALA A 487 21.36 3.25 1.89
CA ALA A 487 21.72 4.62 2.22
C ALA A 487 23.15 4.96 1.74
N GLU A 488 24.13 4.07 1.93
CA GLU A 488 25.50 4.21 1.46
C GLU A 488 25.58 4.34 -0.06
N ASP A 489 24.80 3.55 -0.79
CA ASP A 489 24.77 3.53 -2.25
C ASP A 489 23.88 4.65 -2.84
N ALA A 490 23.22 5.46 -2.00
CA ALA A 490 22.18 6.41 -2.41
C ALA A 490 21.20 5.73 -3.39
N ALA A 491 20.71 4.56 -3.01
CA ALA A 491 19.95 3.68 -3.90
C ALA A 491 18.64 4.34 -4.34
N ARG A 492 17.85 4.76 -3.40
CA ARG A 492 16.59 5.49 -3.58
C ARG A 492 16.35 6.31 -2.31
N PRO A 493 16.85 7.57 -2.22
CA PRO A 493 16.71 8.38 -1.02
C PRO A 493 15.25 8.50 -0.56
N ILE A 494 14.95 7.98 0.62
CA ILE A 494 13.65 8.11 1.25
C ILE A 494 13.55 9.48 1.91
N LEU A 495 12.44 10.18 1.69
CA LEU A 495 12.17 11.49 2.28
C LEU A 495 11.47 11.33 3.63
N TRP A 496 10.31 10.67 3.64
CA TRP A 496 9.58 10.31 4.86
C TRP A 496 8.52 9.24 4.58
N HIS A 497 8.04 8.59 5.61
CA HIS A 497 6.86 7.73 5.60
C HIS A 497 5.61 8.55 5.90
N ASN A 498 4.57 8.29 5.13
CA ASN A 498 3.37 9.10 5.12
C ASN A 498 2.39 8.68 6.22
N ARG A 499 1.84 9.67 6.93
CA ARG A 499 0.59 9.51 7.66
C ARG A 499 -0.52 10.06 6.79
N SER A 500 -1.52 9.25 6.52
CA SER A 500 -2.61 9.59 5.61
C SER A 500 -3.94 9.50 6.31
N GLY A 501 -4.82 10.41 5.96
CA GLY A 501 -6.13 10.53 6.56
C GLY A 501 -7.26 9.99 5.72
N THR A 502 -8.31 9.62 6.41
CA THR A 502 -9.63 9.31 5.85
C THR A 502 -10.67 9.98 6.72
N CYS A 503 -11.65 10.64 6.10
CA CYS A 503 -12.80 11.20 6.80
C CYS A 503 -14.09 10.57 6.27
N TRP A 504 -15.07 10.33 7.17
CA TRP A 504 -16.37 9.79 6.82
C TRP A 504 -17.46 10.37 7.69
N HIS A 505 -18.67 10.39 7.18
CA HIS A 505 -19.83 10.82 7.97
C HIS A 505 -20.21 9.77 9.03
N PRO A 506 -20.76 10.17 10.19
CA PRO A 506 -21.08 9.26 11.30
C PRO A 506 -22.03 8.11 10.95
N TYR A 507 -22.83 8.25 9.90
CA TYR A 507 -23.72 7.18 9.42
C TYR A 507 -22.99 6.09 8.58
N VAL A 508 -21.74 6.29 8.20
CA VAL A 508 -20.91 5.22 7.62
C VAL A 508 -20.37 4.38 8.75
N LYS A 509 -20.79 3.15 8.83
CA LYS A 509 -20.44 2.20 9.90
C LYS A 509 -19.56 1.08 9.37
N GLY A 510 -18.78 0.46 10.27
CA GLY A 510 -17.91 -0.66 9.95
C GLY A 510 -16.56 -0.27 9.30
N TYR A 511 -16.28 1.01 9.05
CA TYR A 511 -14.98 1.44 8.54
C TYR A 511 -13.91 1.46 9.65
N THR A 512 -12.77 0.84 9.37
CA THR A 512 -11.59 0.84 10.23
C THR A 512 -10.39 1.40 9.47
N ALA A 513 -9.81 2.49 9.95
CA ALA A 513 -8.56 3.01 9.42
C ALA A 513 -7.39 2.19 9.99
N MET A 514 -6.82 1.31 9.16
CA MET A 514 -5.79 0.37 9.59
C MET A 514 -4.38 0.87 9.26
N VAL A 515 -3.43 0.69 10.18
CA VAL A 515 -2.00 0.87 9.91
C VAL A 515 -1.54 -0.19 8.90
N ASN A 516 -0.63 0.17 8.02
CA ASN A 516 -0.06 -0.71 6.98
C ASN A 516 -1.07 -1.28 5.97
N SER A 517 -2.17 -0.59 5.73
CA SER A 517 -3.32 -1.15 5.02
C SER A 517 -3.74 -0.44 3.75
N ILE A 518 -2.92 0.47 3.19
CA ILE A 518 -3.33 1.22 1.99
C ILE A 518 -3.85 0.32 0.86
N TYR A 519 -3.33 -0.90 0.74
CA TYR A 519 -3.77 -1.88 -0.25
C TYR A 519 -4.62 -3.02 0.34
N ASN A 520 -4.79 -3.08 1.66
CA ASN A 520 -5.37 -4.24 2.33
C ASN A 520 -6.74 -3.96 2.96
N GLY A 521 -7.16 -2.68 3.05
CA GLY A 521 -8.35 -2.25 3.77
C GLY A 521 -9.54 -1.82 2.91
N ASN A 522 -9.60 -2.18 1.63
CA ASN A 522 -10.61 -1.66 0.69
C ASN A 522 -11.64 -2.72 0.23
N ARG A 523 -11.82 -3.84 0.97
CA ARG A 523 -12.81 -4.87 0.63
C ARG A 523 -14.24 -4.36 0.80
N PHE A 524 -14.51 -3.56 1.83
CA PHE A 524 -15.77 -2.89 2.14
C PHE A 524 -17.01 -3.80 2.28
N GLU A 525 -16.83 -5.10 2.41
CA GLU A 525 -17.94 -6.06 2.57
C GLU A 525 -18.71 -5.89 3.89
N ASP A 526 -18.05 -5.33 4.92
CA ASP A 526 -18.60 -5.12 6.26
C ASP A 526 -19.10 -3.69 6.49
N LEU A 527 -18.97 -2.80 5.51
CA LEU A 527 -19.48 -1.43 5.62
C LEU A 527 -21.00 -1.39 5.40
N TRP A 528 -21.67 -0.51 6.16
CA TRP A 528 -23.10 -0.27 6.02
C TRP A 528 -23.44 1.20 6.30
N LEU A 529 -24.61 1.63 5.87
CA LEU A 529 -25.08 3.00 6.02
C LEU A 529 -26.24 3.06 7.02
N ASP A 530 -26.04 3.83 8.08
CA ASP A 530 -27.05 4.10 9.12
C ASP A 530 -27.82 5.37 8.78
N LYS A 531 -28.51 5.31 7.62
CA LYS A 531 -29.38 6.39 7.12
C LYS A 531 -30.83 6.03 7.29
#